data_4121f1c3dd0d29eadbc9a40b2df9a9bd
#
_entry.id   4121f1c3dd0d29eadbc9a40b2df9a9bd
#
_cell.length_a   1.000
_cell.length_b   1.000
_cell.length_c   1.000
_cell.angle_alpha   90.00
_cell.angle_beta   90.00
_cell.angle_gamma   90.00
#
_symmetry.space_group_name_H-M   'P 1'
#
loop_
_entity.id
_entity.type
_entity.pdbx_description
1 polymer ?
#
loop_
_entity_poly.entity_id
_entity_poly.type
_entity_poly.pdbx_seq_one_letter_code
_entity_poly.pdbx_strand_id
1 'polypeptide(L)'
;MKSLIVLVAGLLFAVQVSAASATNEPRQVASQWYEAFAHRDAGLLEKILAPTWGDIPSPPDAPHGPEAAKALMAMLVGAFPDFDIRIEDIIQDENKVVVRSTITGTQQQAFAGLPATGRFMRIQAVDIHEIENGKIVRTWHTEDWMTGLRELGHLS
;
A
#
# COMPACT_ATOMS: atom_id res chain seq x y z
N MET A 1 15.34 53.59 -57.20
CA MET A 1 15.83 52.78 -56.08
C MET A 1 14.60 52.41 -55.27
N LYS A 2 14.15 51.13 -55.33
CA LYS A 2 12.96 50.64 -54.59
C LYS A 2 13.45 49.71 -53.47
N SER A 3 13.33 50.15 -52.22
CA SER A 3 13.66 49.33 -51.06
C SER A 3 12.57 48.31 -50.79
N LEU A 4 12.98 47.04 -50.78
CA LEU A 4 12.13 45.89 -50.45
C LEU A 4 12.26 45.64 -48.92
N ILE A 5 11.18 45.87 -48.18
CA ILE A 5 11.13 45.52 -46.73
C ILE A 5 10.61 44.08 -46.66
N VAL A 6 11.49 43.16 -46.20
CA VAL A 6 11.11 41.79 -45.89
C VAL A 6 10.64 41.73 -44.43
N LEU A 7 9.36 41.47 -44.25
CA LEU A 7 8.74 41.24 -42.94
C LEU A 7 8.95 39.77 -42.57
N VAL A 8 9.80 39.49 -41.59
CA VAL A 8 9.96 38.14 -41.02
C VAL A 8 8.93 38.00 -39.87
N ALA A 9 7.88 37.26 -40.14
CA ALA A 9 6.91 36.88 -39.12
C ALA A 9 7.49 35.69 -38.31
N GLY A 10 7.97 35.98 -37.10
CA GLY A 10 8.37 34.97 -36.13
C GLY A 10 7.16 34.25 -35.52
N LEU A 11 6.99 32.95 -35.83
CA LEU A 11 6.03 32.09 -35.16
C LEU A 11 6.57 31.73 -33.77
N LEU A 12 6.03 32.33 -32.72
CA LEU A 12 6.22 31.94 -31.34
C LEU A 12 5.37 30.68 -31.07
N PHE A 13 5.98 29.50 -31.05
CA PHE A 13 5.36 28.30 -30.50
C PHE A 13 5.34 28.41 -28.98
N ALA A 14 4.19 28.73 -28.41
CA ALA A 14 3.96 28.59 -26.98
C ALA A 14 3.86 27.09 -26.66
N VAL A 15 4.91 26.54 -26.05
CA VAL A 15 4.84 25.22 -25.44
C VAL A 15 3.93 25.35 -24.21
N GLN A 16 2.69 24.89 -24.33
CA GLN A 16 1.82 24.71 -23.19
C GLN A 16 2.35 23.51 -22.38
N VAL A 17 3.08 23.80 -21.32
CA VAL A 17 3.32 22.82 -20.26
C VAL A 17 1.97 22.63 -19.57
N SER A 18 1.24 21.58 -19.96
CA SER A 18 0.08 21.13 -19.22
C SER A 18 0.56 20.75 -17.82
N ALA A 19 0.14 21.53 -16.82
CA ALA A 19 0.28 21.11 -15.43
C ALA A 19 -0.56 19.85 -15.29
N ALA A 20 0.09 18.68 -15.35
CA ALA A 20 -0.53 17.43 -14.94
C ALA A 20 -1.03 17.67 -13.52
N SER A 21 -2.35 17.59 -13.35
CA SER A 21 -2.94 17.51 -12.01
C SER A 21 -2.14 16.48 -11.26
N ALA A 22 -1.69 16.80 -10.04
CA ALA A 22 -0.99 15.87 -9.18
C ALA A 22 -1.96 14.75 -8.80
N THR A 23 -2.18 13.81 -9.73
CA THR A 23 -2.71 12.49 -9.42
C THR A 23 -1.61 11.84 -8.61
N ASN A 24 -1.89 11.49 -7.35
CA ASN A 24 -0.94 10.74 -6.54
C ASN A 24 -0.45 9.56 -7.38
N GLU A 25 0.86 9.55 -7.70
CA GLU A 25 1.47 8.48 -8.45
C GLU A 25 1.11 7.14 -7.81
N PRO A 26 0.68 6.10 -8.56
CA PRO A 26 0.24 4.83 -7.99
C PRO A 26 1.24 4.24 -7.00
N ARG A 27 2.53 4.35 -7.29
CA ARG A 27 3.61 3.93 -6.39
C ARG A 27 3.57 4.65 -5.04
N GLN A 28 3.31 5.95 -5.04
CA GLN A 28 3.21 6.74 -3.82
C GLN A 28 1.99 6.31 -2.99
N VAL A 29 0.84 6.12 -3.63
CA VAL A 29 -0.38 5.66 -2.95
C VAL A 29 -0.17 4.28 -2.32
N ALA A 30 0.44 3.33 -3.05
CA ALA A 30 0.78 2.02 -2.52
C ALA A 30 1.77 2.10 -1.34
N SER A 31 2.80 2.96 -1.41
CA SER A 31 3.75 3.15 -0.30
C SER A 31 3.07 3.64 0.98
N GLN A 32 2.06 4.48 0.86
CA GLN A 32 1.31 5.02 2.00
C GLN A 32 0.53 3.94 2.77
N TRP A 33 0.21 2.79 2.17
CA TRP A 33 -0.34 1.63 2.88
C TRP A 33 0.64 1.16 3.96
N TYR A 34 1.90 0.98 3.62
CA TYR A 34 2.95 0.53 4.55
C TYR A 34 3.26 1.58 5.60
N GLU A 35 3.30 2.85 5.22
CA GLU A 35 3.45 3.98 6.15
C GLU A 35 2.31 4.00 7.19
N ALA A 36 1.06 3.78 6.74
CA ALA A 36 -0.09 3.73 7.64
C ALA A 36 0.07 2.64 8.71
N PHE A 37 0.48 1.43 8.32
CA PHE A 37 0.69 0.33 9.27
C PHE A 37 1.91 0.55 10.17
N ALA A 38 3.05 0.98 9.61
CA ALA A 38 4.27 1.26 10.38
C ALA A 38 4.06 2.36 11.44
N HIS A 39 3.28 3.39 11.10
CA HIS A 39 3.00 4.53 12.00
C HIS A 39 1.66 4.42 12.74
N ARG A 40 0.88 3.35 12.51
CA ARG A 40 -0.47 3.16 13.08
C ARG A 40 -1.42 4.30 12.75
N ASP A 41 -1.29 4.87 11.54
CA ASP A 41 -2.10 5.99 11.07
C ASP A 41 -3.37 5.49 10.34
N ALA A 42 -4.43 5.24 11.13
CA ALA A 42 -5.73 4.85 10.60
C ALA A 42 -6.35 5.93 9.71
N GLY A 43 -6.02 7.20 9.93
CA GLY A 43 -6.50 8.31 9.10
C GLY A 43 -5.88 8.31 7.70
N LEU A 44 -4.67 7.80 7.56
CA LEU A 44 -4.03 7.63 6.27
C LEU A 44 -4.73 6.53 5.44
N LEU A 45 -5.14 5.40 6.06
CA LEU A 45 -5.93 4.36 5.39
C LEU A 45 -7.21 4.93 4.79
N GLU A 46 -7.91 5.82 5.50
CA GLU A 46 -9.12 6.47 4.99
C GLU A 46 -8.87 7.36 3.76
N LYS A 47 -7.69 7.97 3.72
CA LYS A 47 -7.28 8.82 2.59
C LYS A 47 -6.90 8.05 1.35
N ILE A 48 -6.28 6.87 1.49
CA ILE A 48 -5.72 6.12 0.37
C ILE A 48 -6.63 5.00 -0.16
N LEU A 49 -7.59 4.52 0.62
CA LEU A 49 -8.47 3.43 0.22
C LEU A 49 -9.77 3.94 -0.41
N ALA A 50 -10.27 3.21 -1.40
CA ALA A 50 -11.61 3.41 -1.92
C ALA A 50 -12.65 2.93 -0.89
N PRO A 51 -13.87 3.53 -0.87
CA PRO A 51 -14.95 3.03 0.00
C PRO A 51 -15.31 1.55 -0.23
N THR A 52 -15.04 1.05 -1.44
CA THR A 52 -15.29 -0.33 -1.85
C THR A 52 -14.04 -1.19 -1.89
N TRP A 53 -12.94 -0.72 -1.28
CA TRP A 53 -11.69 -1.47 -1.27
C TRP A 53 -11.90 -2.92 -0.79
N GLY A 54 -11.36 -3.87 -1.55
CA GLY A 54 -11.40 -5.29 -1.27
C GLY A 54 -10.01 -5.86 -1.04
N ASP A 55 -9.88 -6.64 0.02
CA ASP A 55 -8.69 -7.42 0.34
C ASP A 55 -8.84 -8.86 -0.17
N ILE A 56 -7.84 -9.44 -0.80
CA ILE A 56 -7.93 -10.75 -1.46
C ILE A 56 -6.68 -11.59 -1.13
N PRO A 57 -6.84 -12.80 -0.62
CA PRO A 57 -8.13 -13.49 -0.36
C PRO A 57 -8.82 -13.00 0.90
N SER A 58 -10.15 -12.98 0.86
CA SER A 58 -10.98 -12.72 2.05
C SER A 58 -12.26 -13.58 2.01
N PRO A 59 -12.87 -13.88 3.15
CA PRO A 59 -14.18 -14.55 3.17
C PRO A 59 -15.23 -13.77 2.38
N PRO A 60 -16.27 -14.44 1.82
CA PRO A 60 -17.29 -13.78 1.03
C PRO A 60 -18.04 -12.64 1.74
N ASP A 61 -18.18 -12.74 3.06
CA ASP A 61 -18.86 -11.75 3.91
C ASP A 61 -17.90 -10.80 4.63
N ALA A 62 -16.61 -10.76 4.20
CA ALA A 62 -15.64 -9.87 4.80
C ALA A 62 -16.03 -8.39 4.60
N PRO A 63 -15.81 -7.53 5.59
CA PRO A 63 -16.05 -6.11 5.42
C PRO A 63 -15.13 -5.52 4.34
N HIS A 64 -15.58 -4.44 3.73
CA HIS A 64 -14.87 -3.72 2.68
C HIS A 64 -14.52 -2.30 3.12
N GLY A 65 -13.66 -1.65 2.35
CA GLY A 65 -13.31 -0.25 2.53
C GLY A 65 -12.36 0.02 3.69
N PRO A 66 -12.15 1.30 4.02
CA PRO A 66 -11.17 1.72 5.03
C PRO A 66 -11.40 1.13 6.42
N GLU A 67 -12.65 0.88 6.82
CA GLU A 67 -12.97 0.31 8.14
C GLU A 67 -12.45 -1.13 8.28
N ALA A 68 -12.46 -1.91 7.20
CA ALA A 68 -11.88 -3.25 7.19
C ALA A 68 -10.36 -3.20 7.43
N ALA A 69 -9.66 -2.29 6.74
CA ALA A 69 -8.21 -2.10 6.91
C ALA A 69 -7.86 -1.58 8.32
N LYS A 70 -8.65 -0.68 8.88
CA LYS A 70 -8.48 -0.19 10.25
C LYS A 70 -8.65 -1.31 11.29
N ALA A 71 -9.65 -2.19 11.08
CA ALA A 71 -9.86 -3.35 11.94
C ALA A 71 -8.69 -4.34 11.85
N LEU A 72 -8.16 -4.60 10.65
CA LEU A 72 -6.97 -5.40 10.42
C LEU A 72 -5.76 -4.81 11.15
N MET A 73 -5.51 -3.51 10.99
CA MET A 73 -4.43 -2.82 11.71
C MET A 73 -4.56 -2.96 13.22
N ALA A 74 -5.76 -2.73 13.76
CA ALA A 74 -6.01 -2.84 15.20
C ALA A 74 -5.76 -4.27 15.71
N MET A 75 -6.15 -5.29 14.94
CA MET A 75 -5.93 -6.70 15.28
C MET A 75 -4.42 -7.02 15.30
N LEU A 76 -3.68 -6.61 14.27
CA LEU A 76 -2.24 -6.87 14.17
C LEU A 76 -1.46 -6.15 15.28
N VAL A 77 -1.70 -4.87 15.49
CA VAL A 77 -1.03 -4.08 16.53
C VAL A 77 -1.42 -4.56 17.93
N GLY A 78 -2.65 -5.04 18.11
CA GLY A 78 -3.09 -5.65 19.37
C GLY A 78 -2.34 -6.92 19.71
N ALA A 79 -2.16 -7.80 18.72
CA ALA A 79 -1.45 -9.07 18.90
C ALA A 79 0.08 -8.88 18.95
N PHE A 80 0.61 -7.93 18.17
CA PHE A 80 2.03 -7.62 18.02
C PHE A 80 2.27 -6.12 18.30
N PRO A 81 2.46 -5.69 19.55
CA PRO A 81 2.62 -4.26 19.86
C PRO A 81 3.81 -3.57 19.20
N ASP A 82 4.83 -4.34 18.83
CA ASP A 82 6.00 -3.94 18.05
C ASP A 82 5.89 -4.29 16.54
N PHE A 83 4.64 -4.48 16.04
CA PHE A 83 4.40 -4.74 14.62
C PHE A 83 5.09 -3.69 13.75
N ASP A 84 5.84 -4.15 12.77
CA ASP A 84 6.45 -3.32 11.74
C ASP A 84 6.36 -4.00 10.38
N ILE A 85 6.23 -3.20 9.34
CA ILE A 85 6.21 -3.64 7.95
C ILE A 85 7.11 -2.75 7.11
N ARG A 86 8.11 -3.36 6.47
CA ARG A 86 9.11 -2.63 5.71
C ARG A 86 9.08 -3.04 4.25
N ILE A 87 8.98 -2.05 3.36
CA ILE A 87 9.11 -2.25 1.93
C ILE A 87 10.55 -2.67 1.59
N GLU A 88 10.70 -3.77 0.87
CA GLU A 88 11.96 -4.25 0.33
C GLU A 88 12.10 -3.93 -1.16
N ASP A 89 10.98 -3.94 -1.91
CA ASP A 89 10.98 -3.68 -3.34
C ASP A 89 9.60 -3.22 -3.81
N ILE A 90 9.56 -2.35 -4.82
CA ILE A 90 8.32 -1.87 -5.45
C ILE A 90 8.48 -1.93 -6.97
N ILE A 91 7.54 -2.60 -7.62
CA ILE A 91 7.43 -2.67 -9.08
C ILE A 91 6.06 -2.09 -9.47
N GLN A 92 6.06 -1.15 -10.42
CA GLN A 92 4.81 -0.57 -10.94
C GLN A 92 4.65 -0.92 -12.41
N ASP A 93 3.45 -1.34 -12.77
CA ASP A 93 2.99 -1.50 -14.14
C ASP A 93 1.61 -0.86 -14.27
N GLU A 94 1.54 0.25 -15.01
CA GLU A 94 0.33 1.08 -15.16
C GLU A 94 -0.29 1.45 -13.79
N ASN A 95 -1.51 0.97 -13.53
CA ASN A 95 -2.26 1.20 -12.29
C ASN A 95 -2.05 0.11 -11.23
N LYS A 96 -1.18 -0.86 -11.47
CA LYS A 96 -0.85 -1.92 -10.52
C LYS A 96 0.53 -1.71 -9.92
N VAL A 97 0.61 -1.87 -8.62
CA VAL A 97 1.87 -1.75 -7.86
C VAL A 97 2.08 -3.02 -7.07
N VAL A 98 3.14 -3.73 -7.39
CA VAL A 98 3.59 -4.91 -6.65
C VAL A 98 4.60 -4.46 -5.61
N VAL A 99 4.37 -4.84 -4.36
CA VAL A 99 5.25 -4.52 -3.25
C VAL A 99 5.68 -5.80 -2.55
N ARG A 100 6.98 -6.02 -2.45
CA ARG A 100 7.56 -7.05 -1.60
C ARG A 100 7.99 -6.41 -0.29
N SER A 101 7.55 -6.97 0.82
CA SER A 101 7.79 -6.42 2.15
C SER A 101 8.25 -7.48 3.15
N THR A 102 8.80 -7.02 4.27
CA THR A 102 9.10 -7.83 5.45
C THR A 102 8.20 -7.37 6.58
N ILE A 103 7.47 -8.31 7.18
CA ILE A 103 6.65 -8.10 8.37
C ILE A 103 7.39 -8.68 9.57
N THR A 104 7.41 -7.92 10.68
CA THR A 104 8.00 -8.36 11.96
C THR A 104 7.08 -8.04 13.12
N GLY A 105 7.21 -8.79 14.20
CA GLY A 105 6.52 -8.52 15.44
C GLY A 105 6.71 -9.62 16.49
N THR A 106 6.51 -9.23 17.76
CA THR A 106 6.54 -10.15 18.91
C THR A 106 5.12 -10.41 19.38
N GLN A 107 4.69 -11.67 19.38
CA GLN A 107 3.32 -12.03 19.76
C GLN A 107 3.12 -11.87 21.27
N GLN A 108 2.41 -10.82 21.68
CA GLN A 108 2.10 -10.52 23.09
C GLN A 108 0.65 -10.86 23.46
N GLN A 109 -0.25 -11.00 22.48
CA GLN A 109 -1.65 -11.37 22.68
C GLN A 109 -2.03 -12.52 21.74
N ALA A 110 -3.23 -13.07 21.93
CA ALA A 110 -3.76 -14.10 21.05
C ALA A 110 -3.92 -13.56 19.61
N PHE A 111 -3.55 -14.38 18.64
CA PHE A 111 -3.65 -14.09 17.22
C PHE A 111 -4.19 -15.30 16.47
N ALA A 112 -5.19 -15.12 15.60
CA ALA A 112 -5.82 -16.19 14.81
C ALA A 112 -6.28 -17.41 15.66
N GLY A 113 -6.75 -17.15 16.89
CA GLY A 113 -7.16 -18.21 17.83
C GLY A 113 -6.00 -18.91 18.56
N LEU A 114 -4.76 -18.54 18.30
CA LEU A 114 -3.56 -19.09 18.93
C LEU A 114 -3.11 -18.22 20.12
N PRO A 115 -2.74 -18.81 21.26
CA PRO A 115 -2.35 -18.06 22.46
C PRO A 115 -1.03 -17.31 22.25
N ALA A 116 -0.82 -16.27 23.04
CA ALA A 116 0.45 -15.53 23.05
C ALA A 116 1.63 -16.43 23.45
N THR A 117 2.74 -16.29 22.76
CA THR A 117 3.98 -17.04 23.06
C THR A 117 5.13 -16.16 23.51
N GLY A 118 5.01 -14.83 23.36
CA GLY A 118 6.10 -13.90 23.59
C GLY A 118 7.26 -14.02 22.60
N ARG A 119 7.08 -14.77 21.51
CA ARG A 119 8.13 -15.01 20.50
C ARG A 119 8.04 -14.01 19.37
N PHE A 120 9.18 -13.73 18.77
CA PHE A 120 9.34 -12.86 17.61
C PHE A 120 9.17 -13.64 16.31
N MET A 121 8.58 -13.01 15.31
CA MET A 121 8.51 -13.50 13.93
C MET A 121 9.05 -12.50 12.94
N ARG A 122 9.54 -13.03 11.79
CA ARG A 122 9.89 -12.26 10.59
C ARG A 122 9.44 -13.03 9.37
N ILE A 123 8.51 -12.48 8.62
CA ILE A 123 7.97 -13.12 7.42
C ILE A 123 8.07 -12.21 6.21
N GLN A 124 8.02 -12.82 5.02
CA GLN A 124 7.92 -12.12 3.75
C GLN A 124 6.44 -11.96 3.38
N ALA A 125 6.14 -10.85 2.72
CA ALA A 125 4.83 -10.61 2.11
C ALA A 125 5.01 -10.04 0.69
N VAL A 126 4.03 -10.31 -0.16
CA VAL A 126 3.89 -9.71 -1.47
C VAL A 126 2.46 -9.25 -1.65
N ASP A 127 2.29 -7.96 -1.91
CA ASP A 127 1.00 -7.35 -2.19
C ASP A 127 0.98 -6.85 -3.63
N ILE A 128 -0.19 -6.92 -4.26
CA ILE A 128 -0.49 -6.25 -5.53
C ILE A 128 -1.62 -5.28 -5.26
N HIS A 129 -1.33 -3.99 -5.31
CA HIS A 129 -2.32 -2.93 -5.17
C HIS A 129 -2.78 -2.48 -6.55
N GLU A 130 -4.09 -2.40 -6.75
CA GLU A 130 -4.70 -1.79 -7.92
C GLU A 130 -5.20 -0.39 -7.53
N ILE A 131 -4.72 0.61 -8.25
CA ILE A 131 -4.97 2.03 -7.95
C ILE A 131 -5.85 2.64 -9.03
N GLU A 132 -6.97 3.23 -8.64
CA GLU A 132 -7.84 4.00 -9.51
C GLU A 132 -8.17 5.35 -8.87
N ASN A 133 -8.07 6.42 -9.64
CA ASN A 133 -8.37 7.79 -9.20
C ASN A 133 -7.63 8.18 -7.89
N GLY A 134 -6.37 7.73 -7.75
CA GLY A 134 -5.54 8.02 -6.59
C GLY A 134 -5.93 7.27 -5.31
N LYS A 135 -6.69 6.18 -5.44
CA LYS A 135 -7.13 5.30 -4.34
C LYS A 135 -6.79 3.85 -4.64
N ILE A 136 -6.43 3.07 -3.63
CA ILE A 136 -6.36 1.62 -3.73
C ILE A 136 -7.80 1.09 -3.77
N VAL A 137 -8.17 0.42 -4.84
CA VAL A 137 -9.49 -0.19 -5.02
C VAL A 137 -9.48 -1.67 -4.67
N ARG A 138 -8.31 -2.32 -4.74
CA ARG A 138 -8.13 -3.75 -4.47
C ARG A 138 -6.68 -4.04 -4.06
N THR A 139 -6.53 -4.99 -3.16
CA THR A 139 -5.25 -5.55 -2.78
C THR A 139 -5.32 -7.07 -2.88
N TRP A 140 -4.41 -7.69 -3.62
CA TRP A 140 -4.12 -9.13 -3.51
C TRP A 140 -2.88 -9.29 -2.66
N HIS A 141 -2.92 -10.20 -1.68
CA HIS A 141 -1.80 -10.40 -0.79
C HIS A 141 -1.43 -11.88 -0.63
N THR A 142 -0.17 -12.11 -0.36
CA THR A 142 0.38 -13.39 0.07
C THR A 142 1.44 -13.15 1.12
N GLU A 143 1.31 -13.82 2.27
CA GLU A 143 2.20 -13.70 3.41
C GLU A 143 2.66 -15.09 3.85
N ASP A 144 3.94 -15.21 4.23
CA ASP A 144 4.51 -16.48 4.68
C ASP A 144 4.17 -16.78 6.16
N TRP A 145 2.89 -16.89 6.45
CA TRP A 145 2.42 -17.27 7.79
C TRP A 145 2.89 -18.64 8.25
N MET A 146 3.23 -19.55 7.34
CA MET A 146 3.79 -20.85 7.74
C MET A 146 5.13 -20.68 8.45
N THR A 147 6.01 -19.84 7.93
CA THR A 147 7.25 -19.45 8.61
C THR A 147 6.95 -18.71 9.91
N GLY A 148 6.04 -17.74 9.88
CA GLY A 148 5.65 -16.99 11.07
C GLY A 148 5.15 -17.88 12.20
N LEU A 149 4.26 -18.82 11.92
CA LEU A 149 3.73 -19.76 12.93
C LEU A 149 4.80 -20.69 13.50
N ARG A 150 5.80 -21.11 12.70
CA ARG A 150 6.97 -21.84 13.22
C ARG A 150 7.82 -21.00 14.16
N GLU A 151 8.14 -19.76 13.76
CA GLU A 151 8.94 -18.84 14.58
C GLU A 151 8.24 -18.49 15.90
N LEU A 152 6.91 -18.31 15.85
CA LEU A 152 6.08 -18.12 17.03
C LEU A 152 5.93 -19.40 17.88
N GLY A 153 6.31 -20.57 17.37
CA GLY A 153 6.27 -21.84 18.10
C GLY A 153 4.92 -22.53 18.08
N HIS A 154 4.04 -22.18 17.16
CA HIS A 154 2.74 -22.82 16.97
C HIS A 154 2.79 -24.03 16.03
N LEU A 155 3.86 -24.15 15.24
CA LEU A 155 4.12 -25.29 14.36
C LEU A 155 5.50 -25.87 14.65
N SER A 156 5.62 -27.19 14.55
CA SER A 156 6.87 -27.97 14.63
C SER A 156 7.53 -28.09 13.27
#